data_5c0fc1670c2c3733a0204f4c15cbf187
#
_entry.id   5c0fc1670c2c3733a0204f4c15cbf187
#
_cell.length_a   1.000
_cell.length_b   1.000
_cell.length_c   1.000
_cell.angle_alpha   90.00
_cell.angle_beta   90.00
_cell.angle_gamma   90.00
#
_symmetry.space_group_name_H-M   'P 1'
#
loop_
_entity.id
_entity.type
_entity.pdbx_description
1 polymer ?
#
loop_
_entity_poly.entity_id
_entity_poly.type
_entity_poly.pdbx_seq_one_letter_code
_entity_poly.pdbx_strand_id
1 'polypeptide(L)'
;MAKIKVDLEREIGTLDRRVFGGFIEHLGRCIYGGIFDEGSGLSDEHGYRQDVLDALRPLRMPVLRWPGGNFVSGYHWTDGIGPRDERPGRNNLAWRSEESNRFGTDEFIEYCRTLGTEPYICVNMGTGTMDEAAAWVEYCNGTGDTTPRSPTCGASRRLSEGGSLLRQRVGRG
;
A
#
# COMPACT_ATOMS: atom_id res chain seq x y z
N MET A 1 23.86 24.33 26.32
CA MET A 1 22.71 24.76 25.48
C MET A 1 23.05 24.47 24.04
N ALA A 2 22.21 23.74 23.32
CA ALA A 2 22.40 23.51 21.89
C ALA A 2 22.13 24.79 21.09
N LYS A 3 22.92 25.08 20.07
CA LYS A 3 22.77 26.26 19.20
C LYS A 3 22.47 25.79 17.78
N ILE A 4 21.34 26.23 17.21
CA ILE A 4 20.98 25.97 15.81
C ILE A 4 21.24 27.27 15.03
N LYS A 5 22.00 27.16 13.92
CA LYS A 5 22.20 28.26 12.97
C LYS A 5 21.49 27.88 11.66
N VAL A 6 20.58 28.73 11.21
CA VAL A 6 19.96 28.62 9.88
C VAL A 6 20.60 29.69 8.99
N ASP A 7 21.15 29.27 7.86
CA ASP A 7 21.81 30.14 6.88
C ASP A 7 21.00 30.05 5.58
N LEU A 8 20.21 31.09 5.31
CA LEU A 8 19.30 31.12 4.16
C LEU A 8 20.02 31.39 2.84
N GLU A 9 21.27 31.86 2.88
CA GLU A 9 22.08 32.13 1.69
C GLU A 9 22.90 30.90 1.25
N ARG A 10 22.92 29.86 2.08
CA ARG A 10 23.64 28.61 1.83
C ARG A 10 22.67 27.48 1.52
N GLU A 11 22.26 27.38 0.25
CA GLU A 11 21.52 26.23 -0.24
C GLU A 11 22.44 25.01 -0.36
N ILE A 12 22.05 23.87 0.21
CA ILE A 12 22.82 22.62 0.18
C ILE A 12 22.16 21.54 -0.69
N GLY A 13 20.94 21.76 -1.17
CA GLY A 13 20.26 20.86 -2.09
C GLY A 13 18.75 21.01 -2.05
N THR A 14 18.09 20.27 -2.95
CA THR A 14 16.63 20.19 -3.04
C THR A 14 16.14 18.98 -2.26
N LEU A 15 15.17 19.18 -1.38
CA LEU A 15 14.53 18.10 -0.63
C LEU A 15 13.37 17.52 -1.46
N ASP A 16 13.44 16.21 -1.80
CA ASP A 16 12.31 15.52 -2.41
C ASP A 16 11.18 15.39 -1.39
N ARG A 17 9.98 15.80 -1.77
CA ARG A 17 8.80 15.75 -0.89
C ARG A 17 8.46 14.34 -0.41
N ARG A 18 8.88 13.29 -1.12
CA ARG A 18 8.65 11.89 -0.73
C ARG A 18 9.27 11.53 0.62
N VAL A 19 10.25 12.30 1.12
CA VAL A 19 10.75 12.14 2.50
C VAL A 19 9.66 12.35 3.56
N PHE A 20 8.56 13.05 3.22
CA PHE A 20 7.41 13.30 4.09
C PHE A 20 6.28 12.29 3.86
N GLY A 21 6.60 11.12 3.32
CA GLY A 21 5.65 10.02 3.13
C GLY A 21 5.14 9.42 4.44
N GLY A 22 4.01 8.72 4.35
CA GLY A 22 3.44 7.93 5.43
C GLY A 22 3.88 6.47 5.36
N PHE A 23 3.64 5.76 6.46
CA PHE A 23 3.90 4.32 6.57
C PHE A 23 2.76 3.64 7.33
N ILE A 24 2.28 2.53 6.79
CA ILE A 24 1.31 1.65 7.43
C ILE A 24 1.79 0.20 7.38
N GLU A 25 1.42 -0.58 8.39
CA GLU A 25 1.76 -1.99 8.51
C GLU A 25 0.59 -2.77 9.13
N HIS A 26 0.47 -4.05 8.85
CA HIS A 26 -0.46 -4.97 9.50
C HIS A 26 -0.02 -5.22 10.95
N LEU A 27 -0.08 -4.17 11.76
CA LEU A 27 0.37 -4.09 13.14
C LEU A 27 -0.70 -3.46 14.02
N GLY A 28 -1.17 -4.16 15.03
CA GLY A 28 -2.14 -3.65 15.99
C GLY A 28 -3.40 -3.15 15.28
N ARG A 29 -3.75 -1.89 15.50
CA ARG A 29 -4.92 -1.24 14.85
C ARG A 29 -4.54 -0.30 13.71
N CYS A 30 -3.37 -0.48 13.09
CA CYS A 30 -2.98 0.40 11.99
C CYS A 30 -3.85 0.17 10.73
N ILE A 31 -4.15 -1.09 10.42
CA ILE A 31 -5.03 -1.46 9.30
C ILE A 31 -6.44 -1.73 9.82
N TYR A 32 -6.66 -2.92 10.42
CA TYR A 32 -7.98 -3.35 10.92
C TYR A 32 -8.38 -2.59 12.18
N GLY A 33 -9.58 -1.96 12.16
CA GLY A 33 -10.03 -1.06 13.20
C GLY A 33 -9.29 0.29 13.25
N GLY A 34 -8.41 0.52 12.26
CA GLY A 34 -7.70 1.77 11.99
C GLY A 34 -8.16 2.40 10.69
N ILE A 35 -7.38 2.31 9.62
CA ILE A 35 -7.74 2.85 8.30
C ILE A 35 -8.85 2.07 7.61
N PHE A 36 -9.01 0.78 7.96
CA PHE A 36 -9.97 -0.14 7.39
C PHE A 36 -10.76 -0.86 8.49
N ASP A 37 -12.09 -0.76 8.44
CA ASP A 37 -13.00 -1.38 9.42
C ASP A 37 -14.40 -1.55 8.81
N GLU A 38 -14.67 -2.70 8.21
CA GLU A 38 -15.94 -3.01 7.52
C GLU A 38 -17.16 -2.98 8.46
N GLY A 39 -16.96 -3.18 9.76
CA GLY A 39 -18.03 -3.19 10.77
C GLY A 39 -18.33 -1.81 11.39
N SER A 40 -17.57 -0.78 11.06
CA SER A 40 -17.70 0.56 11.67
C SER A 40 -18.74 1.40 10.95
N GLY A 41 -19.62 2.06 11.71
CA GLY A 41 -20.51 3.10 11.17
C GLY A 41 -19.80 4.37 10.69
N LEU A 42 -18.49 4.46 10.89
CA LEU A 42 -17.64 5.56 10.38
C LEU A 42 -16.93 5.19 9.08
N SER A 43 -17.11 3.99 8.59
CA SER A 43 -16.52 3.54 7.32
C SER A 43 -17.49 3.72 6.16
N ASP A 44 -16.93 3.90 4.97
CA ASP A 44 -17.70 3.87 3.73
C ASP A 44 -18.04 2.43 3.29
N GLU A 45 -18.65 2.31 2.11
CA GLU A 45 -19.03 1.03 1.50
C GLU A 45 -17.83 0.11 1.17
N HIS A 46 -16.63 0.68 1.07
CA HIS A 46 -15.38 -0.05 0.83
C HIS A 46 -14.72 -0.53 2.14
N GLY A 47 -15.19 -0.03 3.29
CA GLY A 47 -14.63 -0.30 4.61
C GLY A 47 -13.56 0.70 5.06
N TYR A 48 -13.37 1.81 4.34
CA TYR A 48 -12.40 2.83 4.71
C TYR A 48 -12.97 3.80 5.75
N ARG A 49 -12.26 3.95 6.85
CA ARG A 49 -12.63 4.87 7.94
C ARG A 49 -12.54 6.32 7.48
N GLN A 50 -13.69 6.97 7.34
CA GLN A 50 -13.79 8.35 6.84
C GLN A 50 -13.20 9.36 7.82
N ASP A 51 -13.37 9.16 9.11
CA ASP A 51 -12.77 10.00 10.14
C ASP A 51 -11.22 9.97 10.11
N VAL A 52 -10.65 8.80 9.80
CA VAL A 52 -9.20 8.65 9.62
C VAL A 52 -8.74 9.30 8.32
N LEU A 53 -9.45 9.10 7.21
CA LEU A 53 -9.16 9.76 5.94
C LEU A 53 -9.19 11.29 6.09
N ASP A 54 -10.20 11.83 6.78
CA ASP A 54 -10.32 13.27 7.02
C ASP A 54 -9.16 13.83 7.86
N ALA A 55 -8.66 13.05 8.82
CA ALA A 55 -7.49 13.42 9.60
C ALA A 55 -6.18 13.36 8.79
N LEU A 56 -6.09 12.45 7.80
CA LEU A 56 -4.89 12.28 6.98
C LEU A 56 -4.81 13.23 5.78
N ARG A 57 -5.93 13.63 5.18
CA ARG A 57 -5.96 14.54 4.01
C ARG A 57 -5.15 15.83 4.18
N PRO A 58 -5.22 16.53 5.34
CA PRO A 58 -4.44 17.75 5.55
C PRO A 58 -2.92 17.53 5.52
N LEU A 59 -2.44 16.31 5.81
CA LEU A 59 -1.01 15.99 5.80
C LEU A 59 -0.42 15.99 4.40
N ARG A 60 -1.25 15.82 3.35
CA ARG A 60 -0.83 15.81 1.94
C ARG A 60 0.39 14.91 1.71
N MET A 61 0.36 13.73 2.30
CA MET A 61 1.45 12.75 2.18
C MET A 61 1.69 12.42 0.71
N PRO A 62 2.91 12.61 0.19
CA PRO A 62 3.18 12.36 -1.23
C PRO A 62 3.24 10.87 -1.57
N VAL A 63 3.57 10.03 -0.59
CA VAL A 63 3.69 8.58 -0.75
C VAL A 63 3.24 7.88 0.53
N LEU A 64 2.60 6.72 0.40
CA LEU A 64 2.23 5.85 1.51
C LEU A 64 2.85 4.47 1.32
N ARG A 65 3.65 4.03 2.30
CA ARG A 65 4.33 2.73 2.27
C ARG A 65 3.51 1.65 2.97
N TRP A 66 3.42 0.48 2.32
CA TRP A 66 2.70 -0.71 2.79
C TRP A 66 3.35 -1.99 2.22
N PRO A 67 3.17 -3.21 2.72
CA PRO A 67 2.36 -3.62 3.88
C PRO A 67 3.11 -3.63 5.20
N GLY A 68 4.36 -3.18 5.23
CA GLY A 68 5.17 -3.10 6.41
C GLY A 68 6.61 -3.54 6.18
N GLY A 69 7.33 -3.80 7.26
CA GLY A 69 8.69 -4.30 7.27
C GLY A 69 8.75 -5.73 7.81
N ASN A 70 8.42 -5.92 9.09
CA ASN A 70 8.40 -7.23 9.71
C ASN A 70 7.28 -8.11 9.16
N PHE A 71 6.08 -7.55 8.99
CA PHE A 71 4.95 -8.26 8.42
C PHE A 71 5.22 -8.78 7.02
N VAL A 72 5.77 -7.93 6.12
CA VAL A 72 5.97 -8.29 4.72
C VAL A 72 6.91 -9.48 4.53
N SER A 73 7.83 -9.73 5.47
CA SER A 73 8.78 -10.84 5.38
C SER A 73 8.13 -12.23 5.41
N GLY A 74 6.87 -12.31 5.81
CA GLY A 74 6.07 -13.54 5.78
C GLY A 74 4.76 -13.42 4.98
N TYR A 75 4.55 -12.31 4.28
CA TYR A 75 3.30 -12.00 3.56
C TYR A 75 3.40 -12.38 2.08
N HIS A 76 2.47 -13.20 1.62
CA HIS A 76 2.29 -13.52 0.21
C HIS A 76 1.12 -12.71 -0.36
N TRP A 77 1.42 -11.77 -1.24
CA TRP A 77 0.45 -10.82 -1.78
C TRP A 77 -0.74 -11.48 -2.49
N THR A 78 -0.53 -12.68 -3.04
CA THR A 78 -1.57 -13.47 -3.69
C THR A 78 -2.68 -13.91 -2.74
N ASP A 79 -2.42 -13.99 -1.43
CA ASP A 79 -3.43 -14.27 -0.42
C ASP A 79 -4.38 -13.07 -0.21
N GLY A 80 -3.93 -11.85 -0.53
CA GLY A 80 -4.68 -10.60 -0.34
C GLY A 80 -5.37 -10.07 -1.60
N ILE A 81 -5.63 -10.90 -2.61
CA ILE A 81 -6.34 -10.51 -3.84
C ILE A 81 -7.57 -11.39 -4.11
N GLY A 82 -8.42 -10.97 -5.03
CA GLY A 82 -9.69 -11.67 -5.32
C GLY A 82 -10.79 -11.34 -4.30
N PRO A 83 -11.92 -12.10 -4.30
CA PRO A 83 -13.03 -11.84 -3.40
C PRO A 83 -12.62 -11.94 -1.93
N ARG A 84 -12.93 -10.92 -1.12
CA ARG A 84 -12.48 -10.82 0.28
C ARG A 84 -12.88 -12.01 1.14
N ASP A 85 -14.07 -12.56 0.90
CA ASP A 85 -14.61 -13.68 1.69
C ASP A 85 -13.99 -15.05 1.33
N GLU A 86 -13.25 -15.11 0.22
CA GLU A 86 -12.55 -16.32 -0.24
C GLU A 86 -11.05 -16.29 0.12
N ARG A 87 -10.56 -15.17 0.65
CA ARG A 87 -9.13 -15.02 0.99
C ARG A 87 -8.78 -15.86 2.22
N PRO A 88 -7.61 -16.53 2.20
CA PRO A 88 -7.23 -17.39 3.32
C PRO A 88 -6.82 -16.58 4.55
N GLY A 89 -7.25 -16.99 5.73
CA GLY A 89 -6.67 -16.53 6.99
C GLY A 89 -5.24 -17.08 7.14
N ARG A 90 -4.32 -16.27 7.62
CA ARG A 90 -2.91 -16.64 7.86
C ARG A 90 -2.44 -16.23 9.25
N ASN A 91 -1.47 -16.98 9.77
CA ASN A 91 -0.80 -16.56 10.98
C ASN A 91 0.19 -15.42 10.68
N ASN A 92 -0.02 -14.27 11.30
CA ASN A 92 0.94 -13.18 11.29
C ASN A 92 2.04 -13.46 12.33
N LEU A 93 3.17 -14.00 11.85
CA LEU A 93 4.27 -14.39 12.72
C LEU A 93 5.02 -13.20 13.31
N ALA A 94 4.99 -12.05 12.64
CA ALA A 94 5.65 -10.83 13.12
C ALA A 94 4.99 -10.30 14.39
N TRP A 95 3.65 -10.31 14.43
CA TRP A 95 2.88 -9.69 15.50
C TRP A 95 2.02 -10.67 16.30
N ARG A 96 2.18 -11.98 16.05
CA ARG A 96 1.47 -13.08 16.75
C ARG A 96 -0.04 -12.89 16.76
N SER A 97 -0.59 -12.53 15.61
CA SER A 97 -2.01 -12.32 15.38
C SER A 97 -2.46 -13.13 14.17
N GLU A 98 -3.76 -13.17 13.92
CA GLU A 98 -4.31 -13.68 12.68
C GLU A 98 -4.40 -12.55 11.66
N GLU A 99 -4.03 -12.84 10.41
CA GLU A 99 -4.20 -11.98 9.25
C GLU A 99 -5.35 -12.52 8.40
N SER A 100 -6.39 -11.73 8.24
CA SER A 100 -7.58 -12.10 7.47
C SER A 100 -7.43 -11.88 5.96
N ASN A 101 -6.40 -11.18 5.53
CA ASN A 101 -6.16 -10.76 4.16
C ASN A 101 -7.29 -9.93 3.52
N ARG A 102 -8.22 -9.40 4.31
CA ARG A 102 -9.34 -8.57 3.81
C ARG A 102 -8.91 -7.21 3.31
N PHE A 103 -7.76 -6.71 3.77
CA PHE A 103 -7.08 -5.53 3.23
C PHE A 103 -5.80 -5.96 2.53
N GLY A 104 -5.83 -6.00 1.21
CA GLY A 104 -4.71 -6.43 0.38
C GLY A 104 -4.32 -5.36 -0.65
N THR A 105 -3.75 -5.80 -1.77
CA THR A 105 -3.21 -4.90 -2.81
C THR A 105 -4.27 -3.98 -3.39
N ASP A 106 -5.44 -4.51 -3.74
CA ASP A 106 -6.51 -3.75 -4.40
C ASP A 106 -7.05 -2.66 -3.45
N GLU A 107 -7.31 -3.02 -2.19
CA GLU A 107 -7.78 -2.10 -1.17
C GLU A 107 -6.74 -1.02 -0.87
N PHE A 108 -5.46 -1.39 -0.82
CA PHE A 108 -4.39 -0.42 -0.59
C PHE A 108 -4.26 0.60 -1.73
N ILE A 109 -4.30 0.15 -2.97
CA ILE A 109 -4.23 1.04 -4.14
C ILE A 109 -5.43 1.98 -4.19
N GLU A 110 -6.64 1.46 -3.92
CA GLU A 110 -7.86 2.28 -3.87
C GLU A 110 -7.83 3.29 -2.72
N TYR A 111 -7.36 2.87 -1.54
CA TYR A 111 -7.15 3.77 -0.41
C TYR A 111 -6.17 4.90 -0.74
N CYS A 112 -5.05 4.58 -1.41
CA CYS A 112 -4.10 5.60 -1.87
C CYS A 112 -4.72 6.59 -2.86
N ARG A 113 -5.56 6.12 -3.79
CA ARG A 113 -6.31 6.98 -4.72
C ARG A 113 -7.27 7.92 -4.00
N THR A 114 -8.02 7.38 -3.03
CA THR A 114 -8.96 8.15 -2.21
C THR A 114 -8.25 9.22 -1.38
N LEU A 115 -7.06 8.92 -0.88
CA LEU A 115 -6.24 9.84 -0.09
C LEU A 115 -5.45 10.84 -0.96
N GLY A 116 -5.25 10.54 -2.25
CA GLY A 116 -4.45 11.35 -3.16
C GLY A 116 -2.94 11.21 -2.94
N THR A 117 -2.48 10.00 -2.59
CA THR A 117 -1.08 9.66 -2.31
C THR A 117 -0.56 8.59 -3.28
N GLU A 118 0.75 8.58 -3.57
CA GLU A 118 1.37 7.52 -4.37
C GLU A 118 1.56 6.24 -3.51
N PRO A 119 1.21 5.04 -4.01
CA PRO A 119 1.48 3.81 -3.30
C PRO A 119 2.98 3.46 -3.36
N TYR A 120 3.53 3.03 -2.22
CA TYR A 120 4.86 2.45 -2.11
C TYR A 120 4.74 1.04 -1.54
N ILE A 121 4.91 0.03 -2.38
CA ILE A 121 4.76 -1.37 -2.00
C ILE A 121 6.12 -1.97 -1.69
N CYS A 122 6.24 -2.62 -0.52
CA CYS A 122 7.40 -3.40 -0.13
C CYS A 122 7.18 -4.87 -0.49
N VAL A 123 8.14 -5.48 -1.15
CA VAL A 123 8.08 -6.90 -1.52
C VAL A 123 8.61 -7.81 -0.40
N ASN A 124 8.14 -9.06 -0.37
CA ASN A 124 8.56 -10.08 0.58
C ASN A 124 9.97 -10.59 0.23
N MET A 125 10.97 -10.14 0.99
CA MET A 125 12.35 -10.59 0.88
C MET A 125 12.72 -11.67 1.92
N GLY A 126 11.76 -12.10 2.75
CA GLY A 126 11.97 -13.15 3.76
C GLY A 126 11.63 -14.53 3.22
N THR A 127 10.34 -14.80 3.03
CA THR A 127 9.82 -16.09 2.54
C THR A 127 9.41 -16.08 1.07
N GLY A 128 9.33 -14.90 0.44
CA GLY A 128 8.96 -14.72 -0.95
C GLY A 128 10.08 -15.04 -1.92
N THR A 129 9.76 -15.04 -3.21
CA THR A 129 10.70 -15.26 -4.31
C THR A 129 10.82 -14.02 -5.20
N MET A 130 11.86 -13.97 -6.03
CA MET A 130 12.00 -12.91 -7.04
C MET A 130 10.86 -12.94 -8.06
N ASP A 131 10.38 -14.12 -8.43
CA ASP A 131 9.25 -14.28 -9.35
C ASP A 131 7.96 -13.77 -8.74
N GLU A 132 7.74 -14.00 -7.45
CA GLU A 132 6.58 -13.45 -6.72
C GLU A 132 6.63 -11.92 -6.68
N ALA A 133 7.79 -11.34 -6.43
CA ALA A 133 7.97 -9.89 -6.44
C ALA A 133 7.74 -9.29 -7.84
N ALA A 134 8.27 -9.92 -8.89
CA ALA A 134 8.06 -9.49 -10.28
C ALA A 134 6.59 -9.59 -10.68
N ALA A 135 5.91 -10.69 -10.31
CA ALA A 135 4.48 -10.87 -10.56
C ALA A 135 3.62 -9.81 -9.84
N TRP A 136 4.03 -9.37 -8.64
CA TRP A 136 3.32 -8.29 -7.95
C TRP A 136 3.44 -6.95 -8.66
N VAL A 137 4.63 -6.63 -9.19
CA VAL A 137 4.84 -5.44 -10.02
C VAL A 137 3.97 -5.51 -11.29
N GLU A 138 3.93 -6.67 -11.95
CA GLU A 138 3.09 -6.91 -13.12
C GLU A 138 1.61 -6.77 -12.77
N TYR A 139 1.15 -7.34 -11.65
CA TYR A 139 -0.22 -7.20 -11.16
C TYR A 139 -0.65 -5.75 -10.98
N CYS A 140 0.21 -4.94 -10.37
CA CYS A 140 -0.07 -3.51 -10.13
C CYS A 140 -0.06 -2.64 -11.39
N ASN A 141 0.64 -3.06 -12.46
CA ASN A 141 0.88 -2.24 -13.65
C ASN A 141 0.32 -2.84 -14.96
N GLY A 142 -0.14 -4.09 -14.92
CA GLY A 142 -0.62 -4.81 -16.09
C GLY A 142 -1.89 -4.21 -16.68
N THR A 143 -2.05 -4.29 -18.00
CA THR A 143 -3.19 -3.74 -18.76
C THR A 143 -4.24 -4.80 -19.10
N GLY A 144 -4.34 -5.89 -18.34
CA GLY A 144 -5.44 -6.85 -18.42
C GLY A 144 -5.23 -8.04 -19.38
N ASP A 145 -4.27 -7.99 -20.31
CA ASP A 145 -4.00 -9.10 -21.24
C ASP A 145 -2.78 -9.95 -20.83
N THR A 146 -2.05 -9.54 -19.79
CA THR A 146 -0.95 -10.31 -19.23
C THR A 146 -1.45 -11.12 -18.05
N THR A 147 -1.52 -12.44 -18.22
CA THR A 147 -1.74 -13.36 -17.10
C THR A 147 -0.49 -13.35 -16.23
N PRO A 148 -0.56 -12.95 -14.95
CA PRO A 148 0.58 -13.12 -14.05
C PRO A 148 1.00 -14.60 -14.06
N ARG A 149 2.29 -14.87 -14.08
CA ARG A 149 2.85 -16.23 -14.12
C ARG A 149 2.55 -17.08 -12.86
N SER A 150 1.53 -16.75 -12.11
CA SER A 150 1.06 -17.56 -10.98
C SER A 150 -0.10 -18.44 -11.39
N PRO A 151 -0.10 -19.74 -11.07
CA PRO A 151 -1.15 -20.69 -11.46
C PRO A 151 -2.53 -20.44 -10.83
N THR A 152 -2.68 -19.44 -9.98
CA THR A 152 -3.90 -19.20 -9.20
C THR A 152 -4.56 -17.85 -9.45
N CYS A 153 -4.05 -17.00 -10.35
CA CYS A 153 -4.58 -15.65 -10.54
C CYS A 153 -5.51 -15.57 -11.75
N GLY A 154 -6.80 -15.74 -11.50
CA GLY A 154 -7.87 -15.55 -12.47
C GLY A 154 -8.73 -14.34 -12.15
N ALA A 155 -8.18 -13.11 -12.01
CA ALA A 155 -9.02 -11.91 -11.93
C ALA A 155 -8.22 -10.60 -12.01
N SER A 156 -7.52 -10.36 -13.10
CA SER A 156 -6.91 -9.04 -13.34
C SER A 156 -7.76 -8.21 -14.30
N ARG A 157 -8.90 -7.70 -13.87
CA ARG A 157 -9.75 -6.85 -14.73
C ARG A 157 -10.06 -5.45 -14.21
N ARG A 158 -9.52 -5.01 -13.06
CA ARG A 158 -10.01 -3.77 -12.43
C ARG A 158 -8.99 -2.67 -12.17
N LEU A 159 -7.72 -2.87 -12.43
CA LEU A 159 -6.72 -1.80 -12.25
C LEU A 159 -6.50 -0.94 -13.49
N SER A 160 -7.00 -1.36 -14.67
CA SER A 160 -6.77 -0.68 -15.94
C SER A 160 -7.74 0.46 -16.27
N GLU A 161 -8.86 0.60 -15.57
CA GLU A 161 -9.85 1.66 -15.85
C GLU A 161 -9.55 3.01 -15.20
N GLY A 162 -8.55 3.09 -14.34
CA GLY A 162 -8.06 4.34 -13.77
C GLY A 162 -6.57 4.49 -14.01
N GLY A 163 -6.19 5.16 -15.08
CA GLY A 163 -4.83 5.38 -15.57
C GLY A 163 -3.69 5.11 -14.59
N SER A 164 -2.77 4.25 -14.99
CA SER A 164 -1.54 3.92 -14.26
C SER A 164 -0.92 5.15 -13.56
N LEU A 165 -0.98 5.20 -12.24
CA LEU A 165 -0.34 6.24 -11.43
C LEU A 165 1.18 6.31 -11.66
N LEU A 166 1.80 5.24 -12.15
CA LEU A 166 3.23 5.15 -12.44
C LEU A 166 3.61 5.64 -13.85
N ARG A 167 2.65 5.84 -14.78
CA ARG A 167 2.97 6.26 -16.16
C ARG A 167 3.18 7.76 -16.35
N GLN A 168 2.92 8.61 -15.37
CA GLN A 168 3.00 10.06 -15.58
C GLN A 168 4.37 10.70 -15.36
N ARG A 169 5.45 9.94 -15.06
CA ARG A 169 6.78 10.54 -14.82
C ARG A 169 7.98 9.91 -15.52
N VAL A 170 7.78 9.25 -16.67
CA VAL A 170 8.90 8.98 -17.58
C VAL A 170 8.62 9.76 -18.87
N GLY A 171 8.92 11.04 -18.83
CA GLY A 171 8.84 11.84 -20.03
C GLY A 171 8.97 13.35 -19.77
N ARG A 172 10.15 13.85 -20.07
CA ARG A 172 10.56 15.22 -20.34
C ARG A 172 11.27 15.97 -19.20
N GLY A 173 12.55 16.07 -19.41
CA GLY A 173 13.48 17.06 -18.92
C GLY A 173 14.83 16.70 -19.46
#